data_cd52c5c3211069f2d2f5df53b9e4e12e
#
_entry.id   cd52c5c3211069f2d2f5df53b9e4e12e
#
_cell.length_a   1.000
_cell.length_b   1.000
_cell.length_c   1.000
_cell.angle_alpha   90.00
_cell.angle_beta   90.00
_cell.angle_gamma   90.00
#
_symmetry.space_group_name_H-M   'P 1'
#
loop_
_entity.id
_entity.type
_entity.pdbx_description
1 polymer ?
#
loop_
_entity_poly.entity_id
_entity_poly.type
_entity_poly.pdbx_seq_one_letter_code
_entity_poly.pdbx_strand_id
1 'polypeptide(L)'
;MVVQHNMQAANANRMLNVTTSAQSKSTEKLSSGYRINRAADDAAGLTISEKMRKQIRGLDQASTNAQDGVSSVQTAEGALTEVHSMLQRMNELATQAANGTNSKDSDRQAIQDEIDQLTTEIDRVSETTKFNETYLLKGEAGTKTINMKAHDAGLKGTLTDNGDGTATFVMDALNAGDKVSIGGKSYTIGATKDDTDKLIDKALADTTHKDIIINGDTYKYIATKGNADDSDAANAKGGYYKDGVVDPTNSTVKDATALKGIASAGATVSAAGKEITSMNATDAAAGVKSNDSTVITTDKAYELAGKELLAANSIGDTKGSSNVVNANTNADGSFKITLGQAEVANSLSFSLHVGADADMTNKIQVNIDAMDSASLGIKGLNVKDDSGNAATYAVDAISDAISKVSSQRSSLGAVQNRLEHTINNLDNVVENTTTAESRIRDTDMAEEMVNYSKNNILAQAGQSMLAQANQSNQGVLSLLQ
;
A
#
# COMPACT_ATOMS: atom_id res chain seq x y z
N MET A 1 -21.80 40.17 92.47
CA MET A 1 -22.18 38.89 91.75
C MET A 1 -23.58 39.05 91.12
N VAL A 2 -23.70 38.89 89.85
CA VAL A 2 -24.98 39.02 89.14
C VAL A 2 -25.69 37.68 89.21
N VAL A 3 -26.69 37.50 90.06
CA VAL A 3 -27.38 36.24 90.32
C VAL A 3 -28.37 35.88 89.20
N GLN A 4 -28.82 36.86 88.44
CA GLN A 4 -29.77 36.62 87.31
C GLN A 4 -29.16 36.12 85.99
N HIS A 5 -27.82 36.27 85.77
CA HIS A 5 -27.17 35.84 84.54
C HIS A 5 -25.89 35.07 84.86
N ASN A 6 -25.90 33.73 84.65
CA ASN A 6 -24.72 32.89 84.82
C ASN A 6 -23.82 33.00 83.58
N MET A 7 -22.96 34.07 83.61
CA MET A 7 -22.05 34.32 82.45
C MET A 7 -21.02 33.18 82.24
N GLN A 8 -20.64 32.47 83.33
CA GLN A 8 -19.70 31.37 83.28
C GLN A 8 -20.36 30.17 82.58
N ALA A 9 -21.62 29.82 82.96
CA ALA A 9 -22.39 28.75 82.30
C ALA A 9 -22.72 29.09 80.82
N ALA A 10 -23.09 30.36 80.53
CA ALA A 10 -23.34 30.82 79.16
C ALA A 10 -22.10 30.72 78.30
N ASN A 11 -20.92 31.11 78.84
CA ASN A 11 -19.65 30.95 78.07
C ASN A 11 -19.23 29.50 77.93
N ALA A 12 -19.39 28.66 78.97
CA ALA A 12 -19.13 27.23 78.87
C ALA A 12 -20.04 26.54 77.83
N ASN A 13 -21.36 26.90 77.82
CA ASN A 13 -22.29 26.37 76.78
C ASN A 13 -21.94 26.83 75.38
N ARG A 14 -21.55 28.10 75.21
CA ARG A 14 -21.06 28.59 73.89
C ARG A 14 -19.84 27.80 73.44
N MET A 15 -18.86 27.56 74.29
CA MET A 15 -17.65 26.80 73.97
C MET A 15 -17.96 25.32 73.70
N LEU A 16 -18.91 24.73 74.47
CA LEU A 16 -19.37 23.38 74.25
C LEU A 16 -20.03 23.25 72.83
N ASN A 17 -20.90 24.17 72.44
CA ASN A 17 -21.51 24.21 71.13
C ASN A 17 -20.50 24.30 70.02
N VAL A 18 -19.45 25.16 70.18
CA VAL A 18 -18.35 25.26 69.18
C VAL A 18 -17.58 23.93 69.09
N THR A 19 -17.25 23.31 70.22
CA THR A 19 -16.54 22.02 70.27
C THR A 19 -17.34 20.87 69.66
N THR A 20 -18.63 20.79 69.97
CA THR A 20 -19.54 19.77 69.41
C THR A 20 -19.73 19.94 67.89
N SER A 21 -19.79 21.19 67.41
CA SER A 21 -19.83 21.51 65.99
C SER A 21 -18.53 21.12 65.28
N ALA A 22 -17.37 21.38 65.92
CA ALA A 22 -16.06 20.97 65.40
C ALA A 22 -15.94 19.42 65.37
N GLN A 23 -16.41 18.72 66.42
CA GLN A 23 -16.43 17.26 66.46
C GLN A 23 -17.29 16.67 65.35
N SER A 24 -18.49 17.23 65.12
CA SER A 24 -19.41 16.79 64.03
C SER A 24 -18.75 16.98 62.64
N LYS A 25 -18.01 18.08 62.42
CA LYS A 25 -17.25 18.28 61.18
C LYS A 25 -16.10 17.27 61.01
N SER A 26 -15.37 16.97 62.10
CA SER A 26 -14.34 15.94 62.05
C SER A 26 -14.94 14.55 61.74
N THR A 27 -16.10 14.24 62.36
CA THR A 27 -16.84 12.99 62.06
C THR A 27 -17.26 12.93 60.59
N GLU A 28 -17.77 14.03 60.00
CA GLU A 28 -18.17 14.11 58.60
C GLU A 28 -16.99 13.84 57.67
N LYS A 29 -15.83 14.45 57.97
CA LYS A 29 -14.59 14.24 57.18
C LYS A 29 -14.03 12.83 57.30
N LEU A 30 -14.02 12.25 58.50
CA LEU A 30 -13.55 10.89 58.75
C LEU A 30 -14.49 9.85 58.09
N SER A 31 -15.80 10.13 58.10
CA SER A 31 -16.78 9.24 57.45
C SER A 31 -16.76 9.30 55.93
N SER A 32 -16.54 10.46 55.37
CA SER A 32 -16.49 10.67 53.90
C SER A 32 -15.10 10.40 53.28
N GLY A 33 -14.02 10.53 54.09
CA GLY A 33 -12.64 10.54 53.61
C GLY A 33 -12.22 11.85 52.94
N TYR A 34 -13.15 12.83 52.83
CA TYR A 34 -12.86 14.10 52.19
C TYR A 34 -12.72 15.26 53.16
N ARG A 35 -11.74 16.11 52.91
CA ARG A 35 -11.51 17.40 53.61
C ARG A 35 -12.60 18.42 53.24
N ILE A 36 -13.04 18.43 51.96
CA ILE A 36 -14.03 19.33 51.40
C ILE A 36 -15.30 18.53 51.10
N ASN A 37 -16.30 18.60 52.00
CA ASN A 37 -17.59 17.95 51.80
C ASN A 37 -18.68 18.89 51.28
N ARG A 38 -18.61 20.15 51.68
CA ARG A 38 -19.60 21.18 51.35
C ARG A 38 -18.95 22.40 50.72
N ALA A 39 -19.68 23.13 49.89
CA ALA A 39 -19.18 24.38 49.29
C ALA A 39 -18.74 25.43 50.34
N ALA A 40 -19.29 25.34 51.58
CA ALA A 40 -18.92 26.23 52.68
C ALA A 40 -17.57 25.89 53.31
N ASP A 41 -17.01 24.70 53.10
CA ASP A 41 -15.71 24.32 53.65
C ASP A 41 -14.57 24.99 52.87
N ASP A 42 -14.62 24.93 51.52
CA ASP A 42 -13.72 25.63 50.59
C ASP A 42 -14.36 25.67 49.21
N ALA A 43 -14.94 26.81 48.84
CA ALA A 43 -15.63 26.99 47.58
C ALA A 43 -14.68 26.97 46.37
N ALA A 44 -13.45 27.47 46.55
CA ALA A 44 -12.44 27.48 45.48
C ALA A 44 -11.87 26.07 45.24
N GLY A 45 -11.48 25.38 46.35
CA GLY A 45 -11.00 24.02 46.29
C GLY A 45 -12.05 23.05 45.71
N LEU A 46 -13.32 23.21 46.10
CA LEU A 46 -14.42 22.41 45.55
C LEU A 46 -14.55 22.61 44.03
N THR A 47 -14.54 23.85 43.57
CA THR A 47 -14.65 24.14 42.10
C THR A 47 -13.49 23.57 41.32
N ILE A 48 -12.28 23.63 41.83
CA ILE A 48 -11.09 23.07 41.20
C ILE A 48 -11.19 21.54 41.16
N SER A 49 -11.54 20.88 42.27
CA SER A 49 -11.66 19.43 42.34
C SER A 49 -12.75 18.91 41.41
N GLU A 50 -13.90 19.60 41.31
CA GLU A 50 -14.97 19.20 40.39
C GLU A 50 -14.56 19.33 38.89
N LYS A 51 -13.76 20.35 38.55
CA LYS A 51 -13.14 20.47 37.22
C LYS A 51 -12.16 19.32 36.96
N MET A 52 -11.30 18.99 37.94
CA MET A 52 -10.36 17.87 37.82
C MET A 52 -11.09 16.54 37.68
N ARG A 53 -12.17 16.30 38.45
CA ARG A 53 -13.01 15.09 38.35
C ARG A 53 -13.69 14.97 36.99
N LYS A 54 -14.19 16.08 36.43
CA LYS A 54 -14.69 16.10 35.05
C LYS A 54 -13.60 15.71 34.08
N GLN A 55 -12.38 16.23 34.22
CA GLN A 55 -11.25 15.88 33.35
C GLN A 55 -10.86 14.41 33.49
N ILE A 56 -10.72 13.90 34.73
CA ILE A 56 -10.41 12.47 34.97
C ILE A 56 -11.42 11.58 34.27
N ARG A 57 -12.73 11.78 34.50
CA ARG A 57 -13.76 10.97 33.83
C ARG A 57 -13.75 11.10 32.30
N GLY A 58 -13.44 12.28 31.79
CA GLY A 58 -13.30 12.51 30.34
C GLY A 58 -12.11 11.79 29.76
N LEU A 59 -10.97 11.79 30.46
CA LEU A 59 -9.74 11.10 30.04
C LEU A 59 -9.87 9.56 30.16
N ASP A 60 -10.54 9.05 31.21
CA ASP A 60 -10.83 7.62 31.35
C ASP A 60 -11.71 7.13 30.17
N GLN A 61 -12.74 7.91 29.81
CA GLN A 61 -13.55 7.58 28.63
C GLN A 61 -12.75 7.70 27.33
N ALA A 62 -11.84 8.67 27.23
CA ALA A 62 -10.96 8.81 26.08
C ALA A 62 -9.98 7.63 25.95
N SER A 63 -9.45 7.11 27.07
CA SER A 63 -8.64 5.90 27.12
C SER A 63 -9.44 4.69 26.65
N THR A 64 -10.68 4.53 27.13
CA THR A 64 -11.59 3.47 26.64
C THR A 64 -11.88 3.59 25.15
N ASN A 65 -12.18 4.78 24.64
CA ASN A 65 -12.40 5.01 23.21
C ASN A 65 -11.15 4.66 22.37
N ALA A 66 -9.96 4.93 22.89
CA ALA A 66 -8.71 4.56 22.22
C ALA A 66 -8.51 3.04 22.21
N GLN A 67 -8.85 2.33 23.28
CA GLN A 67 -8.82 0.86 23.35
C GLN A 67 -9.83 0.22 22.38
N ASP A 68 -11.03 0.77 22.26
CA ASP A 68 -12.00 0.36 21.24
C ASP A 68 -11.44 0.55 19.83
N GLY A 69 -10.75 1.66 19.60
CA GLY A 69 -10.03 1.93 18.36
C GLY A 69 -8.95 0.89 18.05
N VAL A 70 -8.12 0.55 19.03
CA VAL A 70 -7.12 -0.53 18.90
C VAL A 70 -7.78 -1.85 18.54
N SER A 71 -8.87 -2.22 19.20
CA SER A 71 -9.61 -3.47 18.95
C SER A 71 -10.19 -3.52 17.54
N SER A 72 -10.72 -2.40 17.06
CA SER A 72 -11.23 -2.24 15.69
C SER A 72 -10.12 -2.39 14.64
N VAL A 73 -8.98 -1.75 14.86
CA VAL A 73 -7.79 -1.85 13.99
C VAL A 73 -7.24 -3.28 13.96
N GLN A 74 -7.14 -3.94 15.10
CA GLN A 74 -6.69 -5.34 15.20
C GLN A 74 -7.65 -6.30 14.49
N THR A 75 -8.96 -6.06 14.56
CA THR A 75 -9.95 -6.84 13.82
C THR A 75 -9.76 -6.69 12.31
N ALA A 76 -9.54 -5.47 11.82
CA ALA A 76 -9.26 -5.21 10.41
C ALA A 76 -7.93 -5.83 9.97
N GLU A 77 -6.87 -5.71 10.80
CA GLU A 77 -5.56 -6.29 10.51
C GLU A 77 -5.59 -7.82 10.45
N GLY A 78 -6.33 -8.47 11.34
CA GLY A 78 -6.54 -9.91 11.32
C GLY A 78 -7.17 -10.36 9.99
N ALA A 79 -8.23 -9.69 9.55
CA ALA A 79 -8.86 -9.98 8.26
C ALA A 79 -7.93 -9.70 7.07
N LEU A 80 -7.16 -8.61 7.10
CA LEU A 80 -6.18 -8.30 6.06
C LEU A 80 -5.02 -9.31 6.01
N THR A 81 -4.70 -9.96 7.12
CA THR A 81 -3.71 -11.05 7.15
C THR A 81 -4.22 -12.26 6.39
N GLU A 82 -5.50 -12.61 6.53
CA GLU A 82 -6.13 -13.68 5.75
C GLU A 82 -6.20 -13.33 4.26
N VAL A 83 -6.60 -12.09 3.92
CA VAL A 83 -6.59 -11.60 2.53
C VAL A 83 -5.19 -11.68 1.95
N HIS A 84 -4.16 -11.29 2.70
CA HIS A 84 -2.77 -11.38 2.26
C HIS A 84 -2.35 -12.83 1.97
N SER A 85 -2.72 -13.78 2.84
CA SER A 85 -2.44 -15.21 2.66
C SER A 85 -3.14 -15.77 1.42
N MET A 86 -4.39 -15.38 1.17
CA MET A 86 -5.13 -15.76 -0.02
C MET A 86 -4.48 -15.20 -1.30
N LEU A 87 -4.03 -13.94 -1.29
CA LEU A 87 -3.31 -13.35 -2.42
C LEU A 87 -1.97 -14.04 -2.67
N GLN A 88 -1.23 -14.44 -1.63
CA GLN A 88 0.00 -15.23 -1.78
C GLN A 88 -0.31 -16.58 -2.43
N ARG A 89 -1.38 -17.26 -2.01
CA ARG A 89 -1.81 -18.52 -2.64
C ARG A 89 -2.22 -18.31 -4.10
N MET A 90 -2.94 -17.23 -4.41
CA MET A 90 -3.27 -16.87 -5.79
C MET A 90 -2.01 -16.62 -6.64
N ASN A 91 -0.98 -15.98 -6.08
CA ASN A 91 0.29 -15.75 -6.76
C ASN A 91 1.04 -17.07 -7.07
N GLU A 92 1.03 -18.04 -6.14
CA GLU A 92 1.57 -19.38 -6.37
C GLU A 92 0.82 -20.08 -7.52
N LEU A 93 -0.51 -20.02 -7.50
CA LEU A 93 -1.37 -20.62 -8.52
C LEU A 93 -1.16 -19.97 -9.90
N ALA A 94 -1.09 -18.65 -9.96
CA ALA A 94 -0.82 -17.92 -11.21
C ALA A 94 0.58 -18.28 -11.76
N THR A 95 1.59 -18.35 -10.89
CA THR A 95 2.94 -18.79 -11.29
C THR A 95 2.93 -20.23 -11.79
N GLN A 96 2.16 -21.11 -11.15
CA GLN A 96 1.99 -22.49 -11.63
C GLN A 96 1.29 -22.53 -13.00
N ALA A 97 0.22 -21.74 -13.20
CA ALA A 97 -0.49 -21.66 -14.48
C ALA A 97 0.36 -21.10 -15.62
N ALA A 98 1.29 -20.18 -15.30
CA ALA A 98 2.24 -19.62 -16.27
C ALA A 98 3.23 -20.65 -16.82
N ASN A 99 3.37 -21.82 -16.16
CA ASN A 99 4.23 -22.87 -16.67
C ASN A 99 3.68 -23.49 -17.97
N GLY A 100 4.49 -23.46 -19.01
CA GLY A 100 4.13 -23.95 -20.33
C GLY A 100 3.85 -25.47 -20.42
N THR A 101 4.11 -26.24 -19.35
CA THR A 101 3.79 -27.68 -19.30
C THR A 101 2.33 -27.95 -18.93
N ASN A 102 1.60 -26.97 -18.42
CA ASN A 102 0.22 -27.13 -17.99
C ASN A 102 -0.74 -27.00 -19.18
N SER A 103 -1.71 -27.91 -19.26
CA SER A 103 -2.73 -27.87 -20.30
C SER A 103 -3.78 -26.80 -19.98
N LYS A 104 -4.30 -26.14 -21.04
CA LYS A 104 -5.36 -25.13 -20.91
C LYS A 104 -6.65 -25.71 -20.35
N ASP A 105 -7.07 -26.88 -20.88
CA ASP A 105 -8.42 -27.43 -20.68
C ASP A 105 -8.58 -28.23 -19.39
N SER A 106 -7.48 -28.66 -18.74
CA SER A 106 -7.55 -29.41 -17.49
C SER A 106 -6.83 -28.71 -16.36
N ASP A 107 -5.52 -28.46 -16.54
CA ASP A 107 -4.68 -28.00 -15.42
C ASP A 107 -4.92 -26.52 -15.11
N ARG A 108 -4.91 -25.66 -16.15
CA ARG A 108 -5.21 -24.24 -15.99
C ARG A 108 -6.66 -23.97 -15.63
N GLN A 109 -7.61 -24.84 -16.08
CA GLN A 109 -9.01 -24.74 -15.63
C GLN A 109 -9.12 -24.99 -14.13
N ALA A 110 -8.48 -26.06 -13.61
CA ALA A 110 -8.50 -26.35 -12.17
C ALA A 110 -7.88 -25.22 -11.34
N ILE A 111 -6.78 -24.63 -11.85
CA ILE A 111 -6.15 -23.48 -11.21
C ILE A 111 -7.08 -22.25 -11.23
N GLN A 112 -7.75 -22.00 -12.37
CA GLN A 112 -8.72 -20.91 -12.47
C GLN A 112 -9.87 -21.06 -11.47
N ASP A 113 -10.39 -22.27 -11.35
CA ASP A 113 -11.48 -22.56 -10.40
C ASP A 113 -11.05 -22.28 -8.94
N GLU A 114 -9.79 -22.58 -8.58
CA GLU A 114 -9.24 -22.25 -7.25
C GLU A 114 -9.06 -20.73 -7.09
N ILE A 115 -8.56 -20.02 -8.11
CA ILE A 115 -8.43 -18.55 -8.10
C ILE A 115 -9.79 -17.88 -7.94
N ASP A 116 -10.81 -18.36 -8.65
CA ASP A 116 -12.20 -17.84 -8.57
C ASP A 116 -12.78 -18.02 -7.16
N GLN A 117 -12.51 -19.18 -6.52
CA GLN A 117 -12.91 -19.41 -5.13
C GLN A 117 -12.20 -18.49 -4.15
N LEU A 118 -10.88 -18.30 -4.30
CA LEU A 118 -10.11 -17.37 -3.47
C LEU A 118 -10.58 -15.92 -3.65
N THR A 119 -10.89 -15.50 -4.88
CA THR A 119 -11.44 -14.18 -5.16
C THR A 119 -12.81 -13.99 -4.47
N THR A 120 -13.67 -14.99 -4.54
CA THR A 120 -14.98 -15.00 -3.85
C THR A 120 -14.80 -14.93 -2.34
N GLU A 121 -13.80 -15.62 -1.80
CA GLU A 121 -13.53 -15.61 -0.35
C GLU A 121 -12.97 -14.25 0.11
N ILE A 122 -12.12 -13.59 -0.71
CA ILE A 122 -11.67 -12.22 -0.45
C ILE A 122 -12.86 -11.26 -0.39
N ASP A 123 -13.78 -11.35 -1.36
CA ASP A 123 -15.01 -10.54 -1.35
C ASP A 123 -15.85 -10.82 -0.10
N ARG A 124 -16.00 -12.11 0.29
CA ARG A 124 -16.72 -12.49 1.51
C ARG A 124 -16.07 -11.90 2.76
N VAL A 125 -14.74 -11.98 2.91
CA VAL A 125 -14.01 -11.41 4.05
C VAL A 125 -14.21 -9.89 4.09
N SER A 126 -14.14 -9.21 2.95
CA SER A 126 -14.38 -7.77 2.86
C SER A 126 -15.81 -7.41 3.30
N GLU A 127 -16.81 -8.20 2.92
CA GLU A 127 -18.22 -7.94 3.24
C GLU A 127 -18.63 -8.34 4.64
N THR A 128 -17.94 -9.29 5.28
CA THR A 128 -18.34 -9.84 6.58
C THR A 128 -17.54 -9.31 7.76
N THR A 129 -16.35 -8.75 7.53
CA THR A 129 -15.51 -8.21 8.60
C THR A 129 -16.13 -6.95 9.19
N LYS A 130 -16.61 -7.03 10.42
CA LYS A 130 -17.25 -5.91 11.13
C LYS A 130 -16.78 -5.82 12.58
N PHE A 131 -16.81 -4.61 13.09
CA PHE A 131 -16.63 -4.29 14.50
C PHE A 131 -17.80 -3.39 14.94
N ASN A 132 -18.56 -3.83 15.94
CA ASN A 132 -19.74 -3.11 16.46
C ASN A 132 -20.64 -2.57 15.33
N GLU A 133 -21.12 -3.48 14.45
CA GLU A 133 -21.99 -3.22 13.29
C GLU A 133 -21.36 -2.39 12.14
N THR A 134 -20.16 -1.83 12.32
CA THR A 134 -19.42 -1.12 11.25
C THR A 134 -18.60 -2.12 10.44
N TYR A 135 -18.82 -2.17 9.13
CA TYR A 135 -18.02 -2.98 8.21
C TYR A 135 -16.69 -2.29 7.96
N LEU A 136 -15.59 -2.96 8.30
CA LEU A 136 -14.27 -2.35 8.29
C LEU A 136 -13.60 -2.35 6.90
N LEU A 137 -13.86 -3.38 6.08
CA LEU A 137 -13.16 -3.59 4.81
C LEU A 137 -14.06 -3.38 3.58
N LYS A 138 -15.35 -3.17 3.78
CA LYS A 138 -16.35 -2.96 2.70
C LYS A 138 -16.31 -1.55 2.14
N GLY A 139 -15.79 -0.59 2.89
CA GLY A 139 -15.88 0.83 2.58
C GLY A 139 -17.22 1.47 3.00
N GLU A 140 -17.37 2.76 2.71
CA GLU A 140 -18.58 3.54 2.98
C GLU A 140 -19.51 3.61 1.76
N ALA A 141 -20.73 4.10 2.00
CA ALA A 141 -21.72 4.34 0.94
C ALA A 141 -21.20 5.35 -0.09
N GLY A 142 -21.49 5.07 -1.36
CA GLY A 142 -20.99 5.81 -2.51
C GLY A 142 -19.83 5.08 -3.18
N THR A 143 -19.61 5.40 -4.45
CA THR A 143 -18.58 4.78 -5.26
C THR A 143 -17.61 5.81 -5.79
N LYS A 144 -16.35 5.41 -5.93
CA LYS A 144 -15.30 6.15 -6.63
C LYS A 144 -14.74 5.29 -7.76
N THR A 145 -14.36 5.93 -8.85
CA THR A 145 -13.63 5.25 -9.91
C THR A 145 -12.13 5.30 -9.58
N ILE A 146 -11.48 4.14 -9.62
CA ILE A 146 -10.02 4.06 -9.51
C ILE A 146 -9.45 3.57 -10.84
N ASN A 147 -8.25 4.04 -11.19
CA ASN A 147 -7.49 3.54 -12.32
C ASN A 147 -6.65 2.34 -11.86
N MET A 148 -6.58 1.32 -12.70
CA MET A 148 -5.64 0.21 -12.50
C MET A 148 -4.21 0.70 -12.73
N LYS A 149 -3.24 -0.07 -12.28
CA LYS A 149 -1.84 0.23 -12.52
C LYS A 149 -1.44 -0.18 -13.94
N ALA A 150 -0.53 0.57 -14.56
CA ALA A 150 -0.01 0.23 -15.87
C ALA A 150 1.01 -0.92 -15.78
N HIS A 151 0.94 -1.85 -16.73
CA HIS A 151 1.87 -2.98 -16.88
C HIS A 151 2.49 -3.00 -18.27
N ASP A 152 3.77 -3.38 -18.36
CA ASP A 152 4.53 -3.43 -19.61
C ASP A 152 4.41 -4.76 -20.38
N ALA A 153 3.61 -5.70 -19.85
CA ALA A 153 3.44 -7.04 -20.43
C ALA A 153 4.76 -7.82 -20.61
N GLY A 154 5.80 -7.51 -19.86
CA GLY A 154 7.12 -8.13 -19.99
C GLY A 154 7.87 -7.73 -21.25
N LEU A 155 7.43 -6.67 -21.95
CA LEU A 155 8.10 -6.13 -23.12
C LEU A 155 9.29 -5.24 -22.71
N LYS A 156 10.33 -5.23 -23.54
CA LYS A 156 11.47 -4.35 -23.33
C LYS A 156 11.13 -2.93 -23.78
N GLY A 157 11.26 -1.99 -22.86
CA GLY A 157 10.94 -0.59 -23.10
C GLY A 157 10.84 0.21 -21.81
N THR A 158 10.32 1.41 -21.92
CA THR A 158 10.11 2.32 -20.80
C THR A 158 8.61 2.60 -20.63
N LEU A 159 8.07 2.29 -19.46
CA LEU A 159 6.69 2.57 -19.08
C LEU A 159 6.66 3.82 -18.21
N THR A 160 5.83 4.79 -18.56
CA THR A 160 5.63 6.05 -17.82
C THR A 160 4.15 6.25 -17.56
N ASP A 161 3.75 6.36 -16.29
CA ASP A 161 2.41 6.74 -15.91
C ASP A 161 2.26 8.27 -16.03
N ASN A 162 1.23 8.73 -16.74
CA ASN A 162 0.99 10.15 -16.98
C ASN A 162 0.15 10.80 -15.86
N GLY A 163 -0.41 10.01 -14.93
CA GLY A 163 -1.23 10.49 -13.81
C GLY A 163 -2.65 10.96 -14.17
N ASP A 164 -3.02 10.90 -15.46
CA ASP A 164 -4.34 11.31 -15.98
C ASP A 164 -5.26 10.12 -16.32
N GLY A 165 -4.93 8.93 -15.84
CA GLY A 165 -5.59 7.67 -16.20
C GLY A 165 -5.07 7.08 -17.51
N THR A 166 -3.93 7.58 -17.99
CA THR A 166 -3.21 7.03 -19.13
C THR A 166 -1.75 6.78 -18.79
N ALA A 167 -1.13 5.82 -19.49
CA ALA A 167 0.31 5.58 -19.43
C ALA A 167 0.88 5.57 -20.85
N THR A 168 2.18 5.85 -20.95
CA THR A 168 2.92 5.77 -22.20
C THR A 168 3.97 4.70 -22.08
N PHE A 169 3.93 3.72 -22.98
CA PHE A 169 4.97 2.70 -23.09
C PHE A 169 5.76 2.95 -24.39
N VAL A 170 7.07 3.09 -24.29
CA VAL A 170 7.98 3.25 -25.42
C VAL A 170 8.82 1.98 -25.50
N MET A 171 8.56 1.18 -26.50
CA MET A 171 9.30 -0.05 -26.77
C MET A 171 10.71 0.27 -27.30
N ASP A 172 11.70 -0.53 -26.96
CA ASP A 172 13.05 -0.41 -27.50
C ASP A 172 13.01 -0.49 -29.04
N ALA A 173 13.85 0.29 -29.68
CA ALA A 173 13.89 0.36 -31.14
C ALA A 173 14.18 -1.01 -31.76
N LEU A 174 13.33 -1.46 -32.66
CA LEU A 174 13.45 -2.74 -33.35
C LEU A 174 14.16 -2.53 -34.70
N ASN A 175 15.37 -3.10 -34.82
CA ASN A 175 16.12 -3.07 -36.07
C ASN A 175 16.06 -4.44 -36.78
N ALA A 176 16.18 -4.44 -38.10
CA ALA A 176 16.24 -5.66 -38.88
C ALA A 176 17.27 -6.66 -38.31
N GLY A 177 16.84 -7.92 -38.13
CA GLY A 177 17.65 -8.99 -37.53
C GLY A 177 17.69 -9.01 -36.01
N ASP A 178 17.08 -8.04 -35.32
CA ASP A 178 16.97 -8.09 -33.86
C ASP A 178 15.97 -9.16 -33.43
N LYS A 179 16.25 -9.80 -32.29
CA LYS A 179 15.34 -10.76 -31.67
C LYS A 179 14.52 -10.08 -30.59
N VAL A 180 13.22 -10.18 -30.66
CA VAL A 180 12.28 -9.64 -29.71
C VAL A 180 11.41 -10.76 -29.14
N SER A 181 11.20 -10.75 -27.83
CA SER A 181 10.22 -11.66 -27.18
C SER A 181 8.91 -10.90 -27.00
N ILE A 182 7.83 -11.42 -27.58
CA ILE A 182 6.49 -10.88 -27.43
C ILE A 182 5.56 -12.04 -27.09
N GLY A 183 4.84 -11.92 -26.00
CA GLY A 183 3.93 -12.97 -25.56
C GLY A 183 4.63 -14.33 -25.38
N GLY A 184 5.82 -14.36 -24.79
CA GLY A 184 6.59 -15.59 -24.56
C GLY A 184 7.19 -16.24 -25.80
N LYS A 185 6.94 -15.70 -27.01
CA LYS A 185 7.51 -16.18 -28.28
C LYS A 185 8.63 -15.28 -28.73
N SER A 186 9.74 -15.87 -29.21
CA SER A 186 10.85 -15.13 -29.77
C SER A 186 10.65 -14.94 -31.26
N TYR A 187 10.65 -13.68 -31.69
CA TYR A 187 10.54 -13.29 -33.10
C TYR A 187 11.84 -12.63 -33.54
N THR A 188 12.16 -12.75 -34.83
CA THR A 188 13.25 -12.04 -35.50
C THR A 188 12.64 -10.98 -36.40
N ILE A 189 13.12 -9.73 -36.28
CA ILE A 189 12.64 -8.63 -37.10
C ILE A 189 13.18 -8.81 -38.51
N GLY A 190 12.25 -8.97 -39.46
CA GLY A 190 12.56 -9.11 -40.89
C GLY A 190 13.14 -7.82 -41.46
N ALA A 191 14.03 -7.96 -42.43
CA ALA A 191 14.70 -6.85 -43.11
C ALA A 191 13.96 -6.51 -44.43
N THR A 192 14.08 -5.26 -44.83
CA THR A 192 13.78 -4.86 -46.23
C THR A 192 14.97 -5.21 -47.14
N LYS A 193 14.76 -5.15 -48.44
CA LYS A 193 15.86 -5.29 -49.42
C LYS A 193 16.92 -4.18 -49.18
N ASP A 194 16.48 -2.98 -48.82
CA ASP A 194 17.36 -1.83 -48.55
C ASP A 194 18.26 -2.09 -47.31
N ASP A 195 17.71 -2.75 -46.26
CA ASP A 195 18.49 -3.10 -45.04
C ASP A 195 19.55 -4.15 -45.39
N THR A 196 19.26 -5.13 -46.23
CA THR A 196 20.24 -6.14 -46.69
C THR A 196 21.33 -5.46 -47.52
N ASP A 197 20.96 -4.53 -48.41
CA ASP A 197 21.91 -3.78 -49.19
C ASP A 197 22.82 -2.90 -48.33
N LYS A 198 22.28 -2.24 -47.35
CA LYS A 198 23.09 -1.46 -46.37
C LYS A 198 24.02 -2.35 -45.54
N LEU A 199 23.60 -3.55 -45.18
CA LEU A 199 24.47 -4.48 -44.42
C LEU A 199 25.63 -4.97 -45.29
N ILE A 200 25.37 -5.26 -46.57
CA ILE A 200 26.41 -5.59 -47.57
C ILE A 200 27.36 -4.39 -47.71
N ASP A 201 26.86 -3.16 -47.90
CA ASP A 201 27.70 -1.96 -48.01
C ASP A 201 28.60 -1.75 -46.79
N LYS A 202 28.03 -2.00 -45.59
CA LYS A 202 28.79 -1.93 -44.35
C LYS A 202 29.91 -2.97 -44.29
N ALA A 203 29.63 -4.20 -44.74
CA ALA A 203 30.62 -5.25 -44.80
C ALA A 203 31.72 -4.99 -45.82
N LEU A 204 31.37 -4.36 -46.98
CA LEU A 204 32.31 -3.98 -48.01
C LEU A 204 33.19 -2.80 -47.58
N ALA A 205 32.68 -1.90 -46.75
CA ALA A 205 33.43 -0.78 -46.18
C ALA A 205 34.41 -1.20 -45.07
N ASP A 206 34.22 -2.42 -44.50
CA ASP A 206 35.09 -2.94 -43.47
C ASP A 206 36.46 -3.37 -44.06
N THR A 207 37.52 -2.73 -43.62
CA THR A 207 38.90 -3.03 -44.05
C THR A 207 39.39 -4.42 -43.67
N THR A 208 38.68 -5.12 -42.76
CA THR A 208 38.98 -6.49 -42.36
C THR A 208 38.47 -7.52 -43.38
N HIS A 209 37.65 -7.11 -44.33
CA HIS A 209 37.11 -7.93 -45.42
C HIS A 209 36.56 -9.27 -44.94
N LYS A 210 35.70 -9.23 -43.93
CA LYS A 210 35.03 -10.44 -43.40
C LYS A 210 34.14 -11.10 -44.43
N ASP A 211 34.02 -12.41 -44.32
CA ASP A 211 33.14 -13.22 -45.19
C ASP A 211 31.70 -12.65 -45.17
N ILE A 212 31.08 -12.65 -46.34
CA ILE A 212 29.65 -12.33 -46.52
C ILE A 212 28.94 -13.61 -46.88
N ILE A 213 27.94 -14.02 -46.11
CA ILE A 213 27.15 -15.22 -46.38
C ILE A 213 25.77 -14.78 -46.91
N ILE A 214 25.38 -15.26 -48.07
CA ILE A 214 24.07 -14.97 -48.67
C ILE A 214 23.39 -16.30 -48.98
N ASN A 215 22.22 -16.56 -48.39
CA ASN A 215 21.48 -17.82 -48.53
C ASN A 215 22.27 -19.09 -48.23
N GLY A 216 23.28 -19.00 -47.34
CA GLY A 216 24.16 -20.10 -46.97
C GLY A 216 25.43 -20.17 -47.81
N ASP A 217 25.53 -19.49 -48.93
CA ASP A 217 26.75 -19.40 -49.76
C ASP A 217 27.71 -18.36 -49.16
N THR A 218 28.95 -18.77 -48.91
CA THR A 218 29.99 -17.90 -48.35
C THR A 218 30.76 -17.18 -49.48
N TYR A 219 30.84 -15.87 -49.38
CA TYR A 219 31.63 -15.01 -50.28
C TYR A 219 32.81 -14.46 -49.51
N LYS A 220 34.05 -14.85 -49.98
CA LYS A 220 35.32 -14.43 -49.36
C LYS A 220 36.01 -13.41 -50.21
N TYR A 221 36.55 -12.37 -49.59
CA TYR A 221 37.32 -11.35 -50.28
C TYR A 221 38.72 -11.88 -50.62
N ILE A 222 39.09 -11.74 -51.89
CA ILE A 222 40.44 -12.01 -52.35
C ILE A 222 40.99 -10.69 -52.91
N ALA A 223 42.11 -10.23 -52.37
CA ALA A 223 42.79 -9.05 -52.87
C ALA A 223 43.36 -9.26 -54.28
N THR A 224 43.50 -8.20 -55.05
CA THR A 224 44.12 -8.26 -56.36
C THR A 224 45.49 -8.92 -56.24
N LYS A 225 45.71 -9.99 -57.02
CA LYS A 225 46.94 -10.75 -57.02
C LYS A 225 47.37 -10.98 -58.48
N GLY A 226 48.62 -10.63 -58.80
CA GLY A 226 49.14 -10.70 -60.15
C GLY A 226 48.54 -9.66 -61.09
N ASN A 227 48.55 -9.91 -62.40
CA ASN A 227 47.98 -9.04 -63.41
C ASN A 227 46.49 -9.36 -63.58
N ALA A 228 45.60 -8.40 -63.28
CA ALA A 228 44.14 -8.61 -63.22
C ALA A 228 43.49 -9.00 -64.58
N ASP A 229 44.19 -8.82 -65.67
CA ASP A 229 43.70 -9.15 -67.04
C ASP A 229 44.23 -10.49 -67.54
N ASP A 230 45.05 -11.21 -66.78
CA ASP A 230 45.53 -12.54 -67.15
C ASP A 230 44.54 -13.63 -66.71
N SER A 231 44.25 -14.57 -67.62
CA SER A 231 43.35 -15.68 -67.39
C SER A 231 43.92 -16.80 -66.49
N ASP A 232 45.08 -16.62 -65.89
CA ASP A 232 45.70 -17.58 -65.00
C ASP A 232 45.00 -17.59 -63.62
N ALA A 233 44.72 -18.75 -63.08
CA ALA A 233 44.12 -18.94 -61.74
C ALA A 233 44.92 -18.30 -60.60
N ALA A 234 46.22 -18.00 -60.85
CA ALA A 234 47.07 -17.28 -59.93
C ALA A 234 46.81 -15.76 -59.87
N ASN A 235 46.06 -15.22 -60.86
CA ASN A 235 45.77 -13.79 -61.00
C ASN A 235 44.31 -13.55 -60.54
N ALA A 236 44.10 -13.02 -59.35
CA ALA A 236 42.79 -12.64 -58.85
C ALA A 236 42.55 -11.14 -59.05
N LYS A 237 41.42 -10.78 -59.63
CA LYS A 237 40.88 -9.43 -59.55
C LYS A 237 40.31 -9.22 -58.15
N GLY A 238 40.71 -8.15 -57.50
CA GLY A 238 40.22 -7.85 -56.14
C GLY A 238 38.66 -7.85 -56.06
N GLY A 239 38.09 -8.67 -55.20
CA GLY A 239 36.67 -8.76 -55.03
C GLY A 239 36.24 -10.03 -54.23
N TYR A 240 34.97 -10.30 -54.17
CA TYR A 240 34.44 -11.43 -53.45
C TYR A 240 34.16 -12.64 -54.36
N TYR A 241 34.62 -13.80 -53.97
CA TYR A 241 34.46 -15.06 -54.67
C TYR A 241 33.68 -16.05 -53.84
N LYS A 242 32.75 -16.81 -54.46
CA LYS A 242 32.04 -17.84 -53.78
C LYS A 242 33.03 -18.89 -53.28
N ASP A 243 32.91 -19.23 -51.99
CA ASP A 243 33.83 -20.13 -51.25
C ASP A 243 35.32 -19.79 -51.39
N GLY A 244 35.64 -18.55 -51.84
CA GLY A 244 37.01 -18.10 -52.04
C GLY A 244 37.70 -18.74 -53.28
N VAL A 245 36.94 -19.36 -54.17
CA VAL A 245 37.48 -20.01 -55.40
C VAL A 245 37.57 -19.01 -56.54
N VAL A 246 38.80 -18.73 -56.96
CA VAL A 246 39.10 -17.83 -58.07
C VAL A 246 38.99 -18.60 -59.39
N ASP A 247 38.15 -18.11 -60.29
CA ASP A 247 38.04 -18.63 -61.64
C ASP A 247 39.17 -18.03 -62.54
N PRO A 248 39.80 -18.87 -63.43
CA PRO A 248 40.85 -18.41 -64.31
C PRO A 248 40.51 -17.18 -65.14
N THR A 249 39.25 -16.99 -65.48
CA THR A 249 38.77 -15.85 -66.29
C THR A 249 38.32 -14.66 -65.45
N ASN A 250 38.38 -14.77 -64.10
CA ASN A 250 37.82 -13.79 -63.14
C ASN A 250 36.32 -13.48 -63.36
N SER A 251 35.58 -14.40 -64.01
CA SER A 251 34.17 -14.21 -64.34
C SER A 251 33.25 -14.43 -63.12
N THR A 252 33.77 -15.11 -62.09
CA THR A 252 33.02 -15.45 -60.85
C THR A 252 33.16 -14.37 -59.75
N VAL A 253 34.02 -13.32 -59.98
CA VAL A 253 34.18 -12.23 -59.04
C VAL A 253 32.84 -11.46 -58.86
N LYS A 254 32.49 -11.19 -57.64
CA LYS A 254 31.29 -10.42 -57.28
C LYS A 254 31.69 -9.07 -56.71
N ASP A 255 31.20 -8.03 -57.39
CA ASP A 255 31.26 -6.67 -56.86
C ASP A 255 30.05 -6.37 -55.95
N ALA A 256 29.97 -5.18 -55.40
CA ALA A 256 28.86 -4.75 -54.59
C ALA A 256 27.48 -4.93 -55.24
N THR A 257 27.39 -4.60 -56.53
CA THR A 257 26.13 -4.67 -57.29
C THR A 257 25.70 -6.13 -57.49
N ALA A 258 26.67 -7.01 -57.80
CA ALA A 258 26.39 -8.43 -57.95
C ALA A 258 25.99 -9.13 -56.67
N LEU A 259 26.65 -8.81 -55.54
CA LEU A 259 26.30 -9.33 -54.21
C LEU A 259 24.90 -8.86 -53.80
N LYS A 260 24.57 -7.57 -54.00
CA LYS A 260 23.20 -7.04 -53.76
C LYS A 260 22.19 -7.66 -54.68
N GLY A 261 22.53 -8.01 -55.90
CA GLY A 261 21.66 -8.74 -56.81
C GLY A 261 21.37 -10.17 -56.38
N ILE A 262 22.32 -10.87 -55.77
CA ILE A 262 22.18 -12.19 -55.17
C ILE A 262 21.31 -12.12 -53.90
N ALA A 263 21.49 -11.09 -53.08
CA ALA A 263 20.70 -10.79 -51.89
C ALA A 263 19.31 -10.27 -52.30
N SER A 264 18.57 -11.07 -53.07
CA SER A 264 17.20 -10.74 -53.53
C SER A 264 16.20 -10.70 -52.33
N ALA A 265 15.00 -10.21 -52.61
CA ALA A 265 13.93 -10.24 -51.63
C ALA A 265 13.66 -11.68 -51.15
N GLY A 266 13.63 -11.90 -49.83
CA GLY A 266 13.54 -13.21 -49.18
C GLY A 266 14.88 -13.85 -48.81
N ALA A 267 16.02 -13.25 -49.21
CA ALA A 267 17.36 -13.76 -48.89
C ALA A 267 17.75 -13.52 -47.45
N THR A 268 18.51 -14.46 -46.87
CA THR A 268 19.21 -14.28 -45.60
C THR A 268 20.64 -13.84 -45.88
N VAL A 269 21.06 -12.73 -45.26
CA VAL A 269 22.40 -12.14 -45.37
C VAL A 269 23.04 -12.10 -44.01
N SER A 270 24.20 -12.74 -43.86
CA SER A 270 25.03 -12.64 -42.66
C SER A 270 26.34 -11.96 -43.02
N ALA A 271 26.57 -10.78 -42.44
CA ALA A 271 27.76 -9.98 -42.70
C ALA A 271 28.03 -9.01 -41.54
N ALA A 272 29.29 -8.64 -41.35
CA ALA A 272 29.72 -7.70 -40.29
C ALA A 272 29.21 -8.13 -38.87
N GLY A 273 29.09 -9.42 -38.61
CA GLY A 273 28.64 -9.97 -37.31
C GLY A 273 27.13 -9.89 -37.08
N LYS A 274 26.32 -9.52 -38.08
CA LYS A 274 24.87 -9.48 -38.01
C LYS A 274 24.28 -10.36 -39.10
N GLU A 275 23.21 -11.10 -38.76
CA GLU A 275 22.40 -11.86 -39.72
C GLU A 275 21.04 -11.22 -39.83
N ILE A 276 20.59 -10.95 -41.06
CA ILE A 276 19.26 -10.41 -41.35
C ILE A 276 18.61 -11.20 -42.49
N THR A 277 17.30 -11.34 -42.40
CA THR A 277 16.52 -11.99 -43.42
C THR A 277 15.58 -10.97 -44.07
N SER A 278 15.76 -10.72 -45.38
CA SER A 278 14.83 -9.84 -46.08
C SER A 278 13.50 -10.55 -46.35
N MET A 279 12.44 -9.77 -46.38
CA MET A 279 11.09 -10.23 -46.66
C MET A 279 10.74 -9.89 -48.10
N ASN A 280 10.04 -10.78 -48.80
CA ASN A 280 9.48 -10.44 -50.12
C ASN A 280 8.24 -9.54 -49.93
N ALA A 281 7.74 -8.95 -51.03
CA ALA A 281 6.64 -7.99 -50.95
C ALA A 281 5.34 -8.61 -50.39
N THR A 282 5.09 -9.88 -50.67
CA THR A 282 3.91 -10.60 -50.16
C THR A 282 4.01 -10.86 -48.68
N ASP A 283 5.17 -11.35 -48.22
CA ASP A 283 5.44 -11.60 -46.79
C ASP A 283 5.45 -10.27 -45.98
N ALA A 284 6.05 -9.20 -46.53
CA ALA A 284 6.04 -7.89 -45.92
C ALA A 284 4.61 -7.34 -45.77
N ALA A 285 3.76 -7.52 -46.79
CA ALA A 285 2.33 -7.15 -46.70
C ALA A 285 1.53 -8.01 -45.70
N ALA A 286 1.91 -9.29 -45.55
CA ALA A 286 1.31 -10.19 -44.57
C ALA A 286 1.87 -9.94 -43.14
N GLY A 287 3.00 -9.26 -43.01
CA GLY A 287 3.68 -9.03 -41.77
C GLY A 287 4.46 -10.21 -41.21
N VAL A 288 4.42 -11.37 -41.89
CA VAL A 288 5.03 -12.62 -41.43
C VAL A 288 5.61 -13.36 -42.65
N LYS A 289 6.80 -13.93 -42.48
CA LYS A 289 7.43 -14.71 -43.55
C LYS A 289 6.72 -16.06 -43.73
N SER A 290 6.32 -16.39 -44.97
CA SER A 290 5.53 -17.58 -45.28
C SER A 290 6.20 -18.89 -44.91
N ASN A 291 7.53 -18.96 -44.99
CA ASN A 291 8.31 -20.18 -44.72
C ASN A 291 8.85 -20.21 -43.28
N ASP A 292 8.72 -19.13 -42.54
CA ASP A 292 9.22 -19.01 -41.17
C ASP A 292 8.39 -17.97 -40.40
N SER A 293 7.41 -18.43 -39.66
CA SER A 293 6.51 -17.60 -38.87
C SER A 293 7.18 -16.85 -37.68
N THR A 294 8.44 -17.16 -37.42
CA THR A 294 9.22 -16.41 -36.38
C THR A 294 9.85 -15.16 -36.94
N VAL A 295 9.87 -14.97 -38.28
CA VAL A 295 10.37 -13.72 -38.90
C VAL A 295 9.16 -12.85 -39.23
N ILE A 296 9.11 -11.67 -38.56
CA ILE A 296 7.96 -10.76 -38.67
C ILE A 296 8.43 -9.32 -38.99
N THR A 297 7.55 -8.54 -39.60
CA THR A 297 7.83 -7.10 -39.80
C THR A 297 7.80 -6.33 -38.48
N THR A 298 8.42 -5.16 -38.44
CA THR A 298 8.36 -4.23 -37.30
C THR A 298 6.92 -3.85 -36.97
N ASP A 299 6.08 -3.58 -37.99
CA ASP A 299 4.66 -3.24 -37.78
C ASP A 299 3.89 -4.39 -37.14
N LYS A 300 4.18 -5.63 -37.55
CA LYS A 300 3.57 -6.81 -36.96
C LYS A 300 4.05 -7.03 -35.52
N ALA A 301 5.32 -6.75 -35.23
CA ALA A 301 5.83 -6.79 -33.87
C ALA A 301 5.12 -5.77 -32.96
N TYR A 302 4.91 -4.55 -33.44
CA TYR A 302 4.14 -3.55 -32.69
C TYR A 302 2.66 -3.91 -32.56
N GLU A 303 2.03 -4.49 -33.58
CA GLU A 303 0.65 -4.99 -33.46
C GLU A 303 0.53 -6.06 -32.37
N LEU A 304 1.45 -7.02 -32.33
CA LEU A 304 1.49 -8.06 -31.30
C LEU A 304 1.77 -7.47 -29.92
N ALA A 305 2.75 -6.57 -29.82
CA ALA A 305 3.06 -5.89 -28.55
C ALA A 305 1.87 -5.10 -28.02
N GLY A 306 1.13 -4.40 -28.88
CA GLY A 306 -0.09 -3.68 -28.50
C GLY A 306 -1.20 -4.60 -27.96
N LYS A 307 -1.32 -5.81 -28.51
CA LYS A 307 -2.28 -6.82 -28.02
C LYS A 307 -1.90 -7.36 -26.64
N GLU A 308 -0.62 -7.64 -26.42
CA GLU A 308 -0.12 -8.09 -25.12
C GLU A 308 -0.23 -6.98 -24.06
N LEU A 309 0.09 -5.72 -24.41
CA LEU A 309 -0.13 -4.57 -23.54
C LEU A 309 -1.60 -4.39 -23.17
N LEU A 310 -2.52 -4.56 -24.12
CA LEU A 310 -3.95 -4.49 -23.84
C LEU A 310 -4.39 -5.61 -22.91
N ALA A 311 -3.92 -6.84 -23.16
CA ALA A 311 -4.25 -7.99 -22.30
C ALA A 311 -3.77 -7.79 -20.87
N ALA A 312 -2.54 -7.30 -20.68
CA ALA A 312 -1.99 -7.02 -19.36
C ALA A 312 -2.73 -5.89 -18.63
N ASN A 313 -3.14 -4.84 -19.35
CA ASN A 313 -3.76 -3.65 -18.76
C ASN A 313 -5.30 -3.73 -18.69
N SER A 314 -5.91 -4.82 -19.17
CA SER A 314 -7.34 -5.08 -19.02
C SER A 314 -7.71 -5.83 -17.75
N ILE A 315 -6.72 -6.32 -16.98
CA ILE A 315 -6.96 -7.02 -15.71
C ILE A 315 -7.51 -6.04 -14.68
N GLY A 316 -8.58 -6.45 -14.00
CA GLY A 316 -9.26 -5.60 -13.01
C GLY A 316 -10.15 -4.49 -13.61
N ASP A 317 -10.19 -4.34 -14.94
CA ASP A 317 -11.06 -3.37 -15.59
C ASP A 317 -12.52 -3.84 -15.57
N THR A 318 -13.29 -3.30 -14.64
CA THR A 318 -14.73 -3.63 -14.53
C THR A 318 -15.61 -2.74 -15.41
N LYS A 319 -15.05 -1.66 -15.99
CA LYS A 319 -15.77 -0.73 -16.87
C LYS A 319 -15.52 -0.96 -18.36
N GLY A 320 -14.52 -1.79 -18.74
CA GLY A 320 -14.12 -2.00 -20.11
C GLY A 320 -13.51 -0.73 -20.73
N SER A 321 -12.81 0.06 -19.92
CA SER A 321 -12.21 1.33 -20.34
C SER A 321 -10.79 1.19 -20.89
N SER A 322 -10.14 0.05 -20.63
CA SER A 322 -8.77 -0.23 -21.06
C SER A 322 -8.66 -0.20 -22.59
N ASN A 323 -7.68 0.52 -23.07
CA ASN A 323 -7.37 0.61 -24.50
C ASN A 323 -5.88 0.86 -24.71
N VAL A 324 -5.33 0.29 -25.76
CA VAL A 324 -3.93 0.52 -26.16
C VAL A 324 -3.92 0.96 -27.62
N VAL A 325 -3.39 2.15 -27.85
CA VAL A 325 -3.26 2.73 -29.19
C VAL A 325 -1.77 3.00 -29.43
N ASN A 326 -1.27 2.54 -30.58
CA ASN A 326 0.04 2.99 -31.04
C ASN A 326 -0.04 4.50 -31.30
N ALA A 327 0.70 5.29 -30.52
CA ALA A 327 0.57 6.74 -30.50
C ALA A 327 1.05 7.39 -31.82
N ASN A 328 1.90 6.69 -32.56
CA ASN A 328 2.42 7.14 -33.83
C ASN A 328 2.16 6.13 -34.94
N THR A 329 1.45 6.55 -35.98
CA THR A 329 1.31 5.80 -37.24
C THR A 329 2.65 5.61 -37.98
N ASN A 330 3.75 6.12 -37.44
CA ASN A 330 5.11 6.09 -37.99
C ASN A 330 6.05 5.21 -37.14
N ALA A 331 5.62 4.00 -36.78
CA ALA A 331 6.51 2.89 -36.33
C ALA A 331 7.65 3.27 -35.35
N ASP A 332 7.38 4.10 -34.36
CA ASP A 332 8.38 4.47 -33.34
C ASP A 332 8.31 3.66 -32.04
N GLY A 333 7.43 2.65 -31.97
CA GLY A 333 7.27 1.80 -30.80
C GLY A 333 6.64 2.48 -29.59
N SER A 334 6.01 3.63 -29.75
CA SER A 334 5.32 4.36 -28.70
C SER A 334 3.85 3.97 -28.61
N PHE A 335 3.40 3.54 -27.44
CA PHE A 335 2.02 3.14 -27.17
C PHE A 335 1.42 4.04 -26.10
N LYS A 336 0.23 4.56 -26.38
CA LYS A 336 -0.61 5.20 -25.37
C LYS A 336 -1.56 4.15 -24.80
N ILE A 337 -1.47 3.90 -23.53
CA ILE A 337 -2.30 2.96 -22.76
C ILE A 337 -3.34 3.77 -22.01
N THR A 338 -4.62 3.52 -22.25
CA THR A 338 -5.69 3.98 -21.36
C THR A 338 -5.88 2.92 -20.29
N LEU A 339 -5.72 3.30 -19.03
CA LEU A 339 -5.76 2.36 -17.91
C LEU A 339 -7.17 1.81 -17.71
N GLY A 340 -7.25 0.54 -17.35
CA GLY A 340 -8.49 -0.07 -16.89
C GLY A 340 -9.03 0.64 -15.67
N GLN A 341 -10.35 0.69 -15.53
CA GLN A 341 -11.03 1.37 -14.43
C GLN A 341 -11.94 0.41 -13.67
N ALA A 342 -11.93 0.54 -12.35
CA ALA A 342 -12.92 -0.12 -11.52
C ALA A 342 -13.73 0.88 -10.71
N GLU A 343 -15.00 0.56 -10.51
CA GLU A 343 -15.88 1.27 -9.58
C GLU A 343 -15.84 0.56 -8.23
N VAL A 344 -15.38 1.27 -7.21
CA VAL A 344 -15.15 0.73 -5.87
C VAL A 344 -15.82 1.59 -4.82
N ALA A 345 -16.13 1.02 -3.66
CA ALA A 345 -16.69 1.78 -2.55
C ALA A 345 -15.72 2.85 -2.04
N ASN A 346 -16.25 3.92 -1.46
CA ASN A 346 -15.45 4.94 -0.81
C ASN A 346 -14.71 4.34 0.39
N SER A 347 -13.57 4.94 0.76
CA SER A 347 -12.82 4.53 1.95
C SER A 347 -13.63 4.80 3.21
N LEU A 348 -13.69 3.83 4.12
CA LEU A 348 -14.26 4.02 5.45
C LEU A 348 -13.38 4.99 6.22
N SER A 349 -13.99 6.02 6.79
CA SER A 349 -13.30 7.01 7.62
C SER A 349 -14.08 7.26 8.91
N PHE A 350 -13.48 6.94 10.03
CA PHE A 350 -14.05 7.26 11.34
C PHE A 350 -13.02 7.92 12.26
N SER A 351 -13.51 8.74 13.19
CA SER A 351 -12.66 9.47 14.12
C SER A 351 -12.93 9.05 15.55
N LEU A 352 -11.87 8.67 16.25
CA LEU A 352 -11.88 8.33 17.67
C LEU A 352 -11.62 9.58 18.48
N HIS A 353 -12.49 9.88 19.47
CA HIS A 353 -12.31 11.01 20.37
C HIS A 353 -11.47 10.56 21.57
N VAL A 354 -10.23 11.04 21.65
CA VAL A 354 -9.21 10.63 22.61
C VAL A 354 -8.77 11.77 23.52
N GLY A 355 -9.69 12.63 23.93
CA GLY A 355 -9.44 13.73 24.85
C GLY A 355 -10.63 14.06 25.73
N ALA A 356 -10.40 14.82 26.82
CA ALA A 356 -11.46 15.19 27.77
C ALA A 356 -12.32 16.38 27.31
N ASP A 357 -11.85 17.16 26.34
CA ASP A 357 -12.45 18.42 25.91
C ASP A 357 -12.91 18.33 24.45
N ALA A 358 -13.81 19.21 24.04
CA ALA A 358 -14.44 19.25 22.72
C ALA A 358 -13.51 19.81 21.61
N ASP A 359 -12.20 19.74 21.78
CA ASP A 359 -11.26 20.19 20.77
C ASP A 359 -11.14 19.15 19.63
N MET A 360 -11.16 19.63 18.39
CA MET A 360 -11.03 18.78 17.20
C MET A 360 -9.64 18.14 17.06
N THR A 361 -8.62 18.68 17.72
CA THR A 361 -7.28 18.09 17.82
C THR A 361 -7.25 16.79 18.64
N ASN A 362 -8.27 16.58 19.48
CA ASN A 362 -8.45 15.38 20.28
C ASN A 362 -9.05 14.20 19.49
N LYS A 363 -9.04 14.27 18.15
CA LYS A 363 -9.54 13.19 17.30
C LYS A 363 -8.41 12.50 16.54
N ILE A 364 -8.39 11.18 16.61
CA ILE A 364 -7.53 10.33 15.78
C ILE A 364 -8.42 9.76 14.68
N GLN A 365 -8.08 10.07 13.43
CA GLN A 365 -8.79 9.57 12.26
C GLN A 365 -8.19 8.24 11.84
N VAL A 366 -9.05 7.28 11.56
CA VAL A 366 -8.72 5.96 11.00
C VAL A 366 -9.35 5.91 9.62
N ASN A 367 -8.54 5.62 8.61
CA ASN A 367 -8.98 5.45 7.23
C ASN A 367 -8.68 4.03 6.78
N ILE A 368 -9.69 3.34 6.25
CA ILE A 368 -9.58 1.98 5.74
C ILE A 368 -10.18 1.97 4.34
N ASP A 369 -9.36 1.62 3.35
CA ASP A 369 -9.84 1.46 1.98
C ASP A 369 -10.67 0.19 1.84
N ALA A 370 -11.61 0.19 0.89
CA ALA A 370 -12.32 -1.03 0.52
C ALA A 370 -11.33 -2.07 -0.01
N MET A 371 -11.46 -3.32 0.43
CA MET A 371 -10.53 -4.42 0.14
C MET A 371 -11.22 -5.60 -0.54
N ASP A 372 -12.22 -5.30 -1.37
CA ASP A 372 -12.85 -6.25 -2.26
C ASP A 372 -12.00 -6.52 -3.52
N SER A 373 -12.32 -7.55 -4.26
CA SER A 373 -11.56 -7.96 -5.47
C SER A 373 -11.47 -6.86 -6.52
N ALA A 374 -12.49 -6.01 -6.65
CA ALA A 374 -12.50 -4.87 -7.56
C ALA A 374 -11.54 -3.76 -7.09
N SER A 375 -11.56 -3.43 -5.80
CA SER A 375 -10.64 -2.46 -5.19
C SER A 375 -9.19 -2.91 -5.26
N LEU A 376 -8.94 -4.21 -5.13
CA LEU A 376 -7.60 -4.80 -5.24
C LEU A 376 -7.13 -4.89 -6.70
N GLY A 377 -8.03 -4.77 -7.68
CA GLY A 377 -7.69 -4.88 -9.10
C GLY A 377 -7.52 -6.30 -9.60
N ILE A 378 -8.05 -7.28 -8.88
CA ILE A 378 -7.94 -8.72 -9.21
C ILE A 378 -9.25 -9.33 -9.70
N LYS A 379 -10.30 -8.52 -9.84
CA LYS A 379 -11.60 -9.00 -10.33
C LYS A 379 -11.51 -9.40 -11.81
N GLY A 380 -11.96 -10.61 -12.13
CA GLY A 380 -11.92 -11.12 -13.49
C GLY A 380 -10.55 -11.60 -13.97
N LEU A 381 -9.63 -11.90 -13.03
CA LEU A 381 -8.37 -12.57 -13.36
C LEU A 381 -8.61 -13.83 -14.19
N ASN A 382 -7.88 -13.98 -15.29
CA ASN A 382 -7.95 -15.14 -16.15
C ASN A 382 -6.56 -15.73 -16.39
N VAL A 383 -6.41 -17.03 -16.10
CA VAL A 383 -5.15 -17.78 -16.29
C VAL A 383 -5.27 -18.87 -17.36
N LYS A 384 -6.40 -18.91 -18.10
CA LYS A 384 -6.76 -19.98 -19.05
C LYS A 384 -6.40 -19.67 -20.51
N ASP A 385 -5.33 -18.97 -20.78
CA ASP A 385 -4.87 -18.80 -22.16
C ASP A 385 -4.06 -20.00 -22.67
N ASP A 386 -3.86 -20.08 -23.99
CA ASP A 386 -3.09 -21.17 -24.61
C ASP A 386 -1.59 -21.07 -24.34
N SER A 387 -1.10 -19.86 -24.07
CA SER A 387 0.32 -19.54 -23.95
C SER A 387 0.85 -19.51 -22.51
N GLY A 388 -0.01 -19.25 -21.50
CA GLY A 388 0.36 -18.96 -20.13
C GLY A 388 0.71 -17.48 -19.88
N ASN A 389 0.53 -16.62 -20.88
CA ASN A 389 0.82 -15.19 -20.76
C ASN A 389 -0.17 -14.49 -19.83
N ALA A 390 -1.46 -14.83 -19.96
CA ALA A 390 -2.50 -14.29 -19.08
C ALA A 390 -2.19 -14.61 -17.62
N ALA A 391 -1.67 -15.80 -17.33
CA ALA A 391 -1.23 -16.16 -15.98
C ALA A 391 -0.01 -15.34 -15.54
N THR A 392 0.92 -15.01 -16.44
CA THR A 392 2.07 -14.14 -16.13
C THR A 392 1.60 -12.73 -15.78
N TYR A 393 0.66 -12.16 -16.55
CA TYR A 393 0.07 -10.84 -16.24
C TYR A 393 -0.76 -10.85 -14.96
N ALA A 394 -1.41 -11.98 -14.65
CA ALA A 394 -2.10 -12.16 -13.38
C ALA A 394 -1.16 -12.10 -12.18
N VAL A 395 0.08 -12.59 -12.30
CA VAL A 395 1.11 -12.47 -11.24
C VAL A 395 1.39 -11.01 -10.92
N ASP A 396 1.52 -10.14 -11.93
CA ASP A 396 1.78 -8.71 -11.73
C ASP A 396 0.59 -8.01 -11.04
N ALA A 397 -0.64 -8.28 -11.49
CA ALA A 397 -1.84 -7.75 -10.86
C ALA A 397 -2.00 -8.20 -9.40
N ILE A 398 -1.72 -9.47 -9.10
CA ILE A 398 -1.75 -10.01 -7.74
C ILE A 398 -0.64 -9.37 -6.88
N SER A 399 0.55 -9.15 -7.43
CA SER A 399 1.65 -8.46 -6.74
C SER A 399 1.27 -7.03 -6.35
N ASP A 400 0.57 -6.32 -7.22
CA ASP A 400 0.03 -4.99 -6.93
C ASP A 400 -1.04 -5.04 -5.83
N ALA A 401 -1.93 -6.03 -5.84
CA ALA A 401 -2.91 -6.25 -4.78
C ALA A 401 -2.23 -6.53 -3.43
N ILE A 402 -1.19 -7.37 -3.40
CA ILE A 402 -0.37 -7.64 -2.20
C ILE A 402 0.26 -6.35 -1.68
N SER A 403 0.82 -5.52 -2.56
CA SER A 403 1.41 -4.23 -2.19
C SER A 403 0.39 -3.29 -1.57
N LYS A 404 -0.84 -3.26 -2.10
CA LYS A 404 -1.95 -2.43 -1.62
C LYS A 404 -2.41 -2.88 -0.23
N VAL A 405 -2.61 -4.20 -0.02
CA VAL A 405 -2.94 -4.77 1.29
C VAL A 405 -1.82 -4.49 2.31
N SER A 406 -0.56 -4.65 1.92
CA SER A 406 0.60 -4.39 2.78
C SER A 406 0.68 -2.91 3.19
N SER A 407 0.42 -1.98 2.27
CA SER A 407 0.35 -0.54 2.55
C SER A 407 -0.75 -0.20 3.54
N GLN A 408 -1.95 -0.80 3.37
CA GLN A 408 -3.07 -0.60 4.30
C GLN A 408 -2.75 -1.14 5.70
N ARG A 409 -2.14 -2.34 5.79
CA ARG A 409 -1.69 -2.91 7.07
C ARG A 409 -0.65 -2.03 7.75
N SER A 410 0.31 -1.51 7.00
CA SER A 410 1.31 -0.57 7.53
C SER A 410 0.67 0.70 8.08
N SER A 411 -0.31 1.26 7.37
CA SER A 411 -1.08 2.42 7.83
C SER A 411 -1.85 2.14 9.12
N LEU A 412 -2.52 0.99 9.21
CA LEU A 412 -3.24 0.55 10.42
C LEU A 412 -2.29 0.33 11.60
N GLY A 413 -1.13 -0.31 11.38
CA GLY A 413 -0.10 -0.48 12.41
C GLY A 413 0.42 0.86 12.94
N ALA A 414 0.60 1.86 12.08
CA ALA A 414 0.99 3.21 12.51
C ALA A 414 -0.10 3.87 13.37
N VAL A 415 -1.38 3.68 13.02
CA VAL A 415 -2.51 4.16 13.82
C VAL A 415 -2.58 3.44 15.16
N GLN A 416 -2.39 2.12 15.20
CA GLN A 416 -2.34 1.34 16.44
C GLN A 416 -1.25 1.86 17.38
N ASN A 417 -0.02 2.00 16.91
CA ASN A 417 1.08 2.55 17.70
C ASN A 417 0.74 3.94 18.27
N ARG A 418 0.11 4.80 17.45
CA ARG A 418 -0.32 6.12 17.87
C ARG A 418 -1.39 6.05 18.97
N LEU A 419 -2.34 5.14 18.87
CA LEU A 419 -3.39 4.92 19.88
C LEU A 419 -2.78 4.39 21.18
N GLU A 420 -1.85 3.44 21.14
CA GLU A 420 -1.15 2.89 22.31
C GLU A 420 -0.36 3.98 23.05
N HIS A 421 0.38 4.82 22.32
CA HIS A 421 1.06 5.97 22.91
C HIS A 421 0.08 6.98 23.51
N THR A 422 -1.07 7.17 22.88
CA THR A 422 -2.12 8.04 23.42
C THR A 422 -2.71 7.48 24.70
N ILE A 423 -3.03 6.18 24.78
CA ILE A 423 -3.50 5.50 25.99
C ILE A 423 -2.49 5.72 27.13
N ASN A 424 -1.22 5.39 26.91
CA ASN A 424 -0.18 5.57 27.91
C ASN A 424 -0.07 7.03 28.41
N ASN A 425 -0.24 7.99 27.51
CA ASN A 425 -0.24 9.42 27.87
C ASN A 425 -1.48 9.80 28.70
N LEU A 426 -2.67 9.33 28.28
CA LEU A 426 -3.93 9.58 28.98
C LEU A 426 -3.88 9.01 30.39
N ASP A 427 -3.41 7.78 30.57
CA ASP A 427 -3.29 7.12 31.87
C ASP A 427 -2.34 7.89 32.81
N ASN A 428 -1.19 8.36 32.31
CA ASN A 428 -0.29 9.21 33.08
C ASN A 428 -0.94 10.53 33.48
N VAL A 429 -1.72 11.16 32.60
CA VAL A 429 -2.43 12.41 32.90
C VAL A 429 -3.54 12.17 33.94
N VAL A 430 -4.26 11.05 33.83
CA VAL A 430 -5.27 10.64 34.82
C VAL A 430 -4.64 10.44 36.18
N GLU A 431 -3.54 9.69 36.29
CA GLU A 431 -2.84 9.44 37.53
C GLU A 431 -2.37 10.74 38.19
N ASN A 432 -1.72 11.62 37.43
CA ASN A 432 -1.25 12.92 37.93
C ASN A 432 -2.40 13.84 38.37
N THR A 433 -3.50 13.86 37.59
CA THR A 433 -4.68 14.69 37.91
C THR A 433 -5.41 14.14 39.12
N THR A 434 -5.52 12.81 39.25
CA THR A 434 -6.11 12.15 40.44
C THR A 434 -5.27 12.44 41.68
N THR A 435 -3.94 12.36 41.57
CA THR A 435 -3.04 12.74 42.71
C THR A 435 -3.20 14.20 43.08
N ALA A 436 -3.36 15.11 42.12
CA ALA A 436 -3.58 16.53 42.40
C ALA A 436 -4.98 16.77 43.00
N GLU A 437 -6.00 16.11 42.54
CA GLU A 437 -7.38 16.16 43.10
C GLU A 437 -7.39 15.64 44.53
N SER A 438 -6.75 14.50 44.82
CA SER A 438 -6.60 13.93 46.17
C SER A 438 -5.98 14.93 47.16
N ARG A 439 -4.90 15.62 46.77
CA ARG A 439 -4.28 16.65 47.63
C ARG A 439 -5.23 17.80 47.95
N ILE A 440 -6.18 18.11 47.08
CA ILE A 440 -7.14 19.20 47.31
C ILE A 440 -8.31 18.71 48.17
N ARG A 441 -8.84 17.53 47.88
CA ARG A 441 -10.13 17.07 48.39
C ARG A 441 -10.05 16.05 49.52
N ASP A 442 -9.03 15.16 49.51
CA ASP A 442 -8.93 14.11 50.50
C ASP A 442 -8.42 14.65 51.85
N THR A 443 -8.85 13.99 52.95
CA THR A 443 -8.41 14.33 54.30
C THR A 443 -7.25 13.43 54.72
N ASP A 444 -6.31 14.00 55.49
CA ASP A 444 -5.38 13.17 56.25
C ASP A 444 -6.11 12.54 57.42
N MET A 445 -6.38 11.22 57.30
CA MET A 445 -7.13 10.45 58.31
C MET A 445 -6.43 10.47 59.67
N ALA A 446 -5.09 10.46 59.72
CA ALA A 446 -4.34 10.43 60.95
C ALA A 446 -4.47 11.78 61.69
N GLU A 447 -4.31 12.91 60.98
CA GLU A 447 -4.48 14.24 61.52
C GLU A 447 -5.93 14.49 61.99
N GLU A 448 -6.92 14.09 61.18
CA GLU A 448 -8.32 14.31 61.50
C GLU A 448 -8.79 13.41 62.67
N MET A 449 -8.23 12.19 62.87
CA MET A 449 -8.45 11.35 64.07
C MET A 449 -7.93 12.01 65.32
N VAL A 450 -6.76 12.67 65.27
CA VAL A 450 -6.22 13.43 66.37
C VAL A 450 -7.15 14.62 66.71
N ASN A 451 -7.62 15.34 65.68
CA ASN A 451 -8.55 16.45 65.84
C ASN A 451 -9.91 15.99 66.44
N TYR A 452 -10.44 14.85 65.98
CA TYR A 452 -11.65 14.22 66.53
C TYR A 452 -11.45 13.87 68.00
N SER A 453 -10.37 13.18 68.37
CA SER A 453 -10.07 12.76 69.73
C SER A 453 -9.90 14.00 70.66
N LYS A 454 -9.20 15.03 70.20
CA LYS A 454 -9.07 16.32 70.93
C LYS A 454 -10.44 16.96 71.16
N ASN A 455 -11.28 17.05 70.10
CA ASN A 455 -12.60 17.67 70.26
C ASN A 455 -13.52 16.85 71.14
N ASN A 456 -13.42 15.51 71.15
CA ASN A 456 -14.15 14.63 72.05
C ASN A 456 -13.77 14.87 73.50
N ILE A 457 -12.47 14.92 73.80
CA ILE A 457 -11.98 15.24 75.18
C ILE A 457 -12.44 16.64 75.59
N LEU A 458 -12.37 17.64 74.72
CA LEU A 458 -12.82 19.01 74.99
C LEU A 458 -14.35 19.06 75.22
N ALA A 459 -15.15 18.29 74.49
CA ALA A 459 -16.58 18.21 74.68
C ALA A 459 -16.93 17.62 76.08
N GLN A 460 -16.26 16.53 76.47
CA GLN A 460 -16.42 15.95 77.82
C GLN A 460 -15.97 16.91 78.92
N ALA A 461 -14.84 17.61 78.78
CA ALA A 461 -14.38 18.62 79.70
C ALA A 461 -15.34 19.82 79.78
N GLY A 462 -15.86 20.28 78.58
CA GLY A 462 -16.86 21.34 78.53
C GLY A 462 -18.18 20.99 79.21
N GLN A 463 -18.66 19.76 79.08
CA GLN A 463 -19.82 19.28 79.85
C GLN A 463 -19.58 19.27 81.34
N SER A 464 -18.41 18.84 81.80
CA SER A 464 -18.01 18.85 83.16
C SER A 464 -17.90 20.30 83.72
N MET A 465 -17.31 21.20 82.97
CA MET A 465 -17.21 22.62 83.33
C MET A 465 -18.57 23.32 83.38
N LEU A 466 -19.51 22.96 82.46
CA LEU A 466 -20.86 23.46 82.47
C LEU A 466 -21.60 23.01 83.77
N ALA A 467 -21.46 21.74 84.12
CA ALA A 467 -22.02 21.16 85.36
C ALA A 467 -21.44 21.91 86.61
N GLN A 468 -20.10 22.14 86.66
CA GLN A 468 -19.43 22.86 87.68
C GLN A 468 -19.91 24.33 87.84
N ALA A 469 -20.08 25.02 86.69
CA ALA A 469 -20.57 26.41 86.67
C ALA A 469 -22.03 26.53 87.13
N ASN A 470 -22.85 25.51 86.84
CA ASN A 470 -24.21 25.46 87.38
C ASN A 470 -24.25 25.17 88.88
N GLN A 471 -23.41 24.24 89.35
CA GLN A 471 -23.31 23.95 90.81
C GLN A 471 -22.82 25.13 91.64
N SER A 472 -21.84 25.91 91.12
CA SER A 472 -21.32 27.10 91.86
C SER A 472 -22.42 28.12 92.00
N ASN A 473 -23.30 28.37 91.10
CA ASN A 473 -24.42 29.28 91.26
C ASN A 473 -25.51 28.74 92.18
N GLN A 474 -25.77 27.42 92.19
CA GLN A 474 -26.71 26.78 93.14
C GLN A 474 -26.18 26.89 94.61
N GLY A 475 -24.86 26.73 94.80
CA GLY A 475 -24.21 26.93 96.12
C GLY A 475 -24.34 28.34 96.64
N VAL A 476 -24.23 29.34 95.76
CA VAL A 476 -24.43 30.78 96.13
C VAL A 476 -25.92 31.05 96.45
N LEU A 477 -26.86 30.41 95.69
CA LEU A 477 -28.29 30.57 95.98
C LEU A 477 -28.71 29.92 97.28
N SER A 478 -28.12 28.79 97.65
CA SER A 478 -28.33 28.13 98.97
C SER A 478 -27.75 28.87 100.16
N LEU A 479 -26.78 29.74 99.96
CA LEU A 479 -26.22 30.62 101.00
C LEU A 479 -27.01 31.93 101.19
N LEU A 480 -27.94 32.25 100.27
CA LEU A 480 -28.83 33.41 100.28
C LEU A 480 -30.28 33.09 100.69
N GLN A 481 -30.59 31.83 100.96
CA GLN A 481 -31.80 31.36 101.60
C GLN A 481 -31.52 31.00 103.05
#